data_7d20bc139d65aea3080b92683f1cce2e
#
_entry.id   7d20bc139d65aea3080b92683f1cce2e
#
_cell.length_a   1.000
_cell.length_b   1.000
_cell.length_c   1.000
_cell.angle_alpha   90.00
_cell.angle_beta   90.00
_cell.angle_gamma   90.00
#
_symmetry.space_group_name_H-M   'P 1'
#
loop_
_entity.id
_entity.type
_entity.pdbx_description
1 polymer ?
#
loop_
_entity_poly.entity_id
_entity_poly.type
_entity_poly.pdbx_seq_one_letter_code
_entity_poly.pdbx_strand_id
1 'polypeptide(L)'
;FPKNTPLITNGDLMIHVPFVLNGSVRVFIENEETGKEVLLYYVDKGETCLMSMIASFKDKISKVSATTESDSELVFISNEKVHEWQVKFPEWNTLIIDLFVNRYYDLLNTIEELSFKKIDARLKAYLKKHSNNSGELNPSKTHKQIANDLGTSREVISRTLKKIEVDTYKL
;
A
#
# COMPACT_ATOMS: atom_id res chain seq x y z
N PHE A 1 7.39 -13.30 8.34
CA PHE A 1 7.93 -11.93 8.39
C PHE A 1 7.21 -11.14 9.47
N PRO A 2 7.92 -10.63 10.50
CA PRO A 2 7.34 -9.72 11.48
C PRO A 2 6.84 -8.43 10.85
N LYS A 3 5.93 -7.73 11.55
CA LYS A 3 5.50 -6.37 11.19
C LYS A 3 6.70 -5.42 10.98
N ASN A 4 6.59 -4.50 10.03
CA ASN A 4 7.62 -3.52 9.62
C ASN A 4 8.88 -4.16 9.01
N THR A 5 8.80 -5.39 8.48
CA THR A 5 9.90 -5.98 7.73
C THR A 5 9.91 -5.43 6.30
N PRO A 6 11.00 -4.79 5.84
CA PRO A 6 11.16 -4.43 4.43
C PRO A 6 11.22 -5.70 3.57
N LEU A 7 10.42 -5.75 2.51
CA LEU A 7 10.37 -6.87 1.56
C LEU A 7 11.06 -6.55 0.25
N ILE A 8 10.92 -5.31 -0.22
CA ILE A 8 11.54 -4.78 -1.43
C ILE A 8 11.71 -3.27 -1.29
N THR A 9 12.75 -2.72 -1.88
CA THR A 9 13.03 -1.28 -1.96
C THR A 9 13.02 -0.83 -3.43
N ASN A 10 12.69 0.43 -3.69
CA ASN A 10 12.81 1.01 -5.03
C ASN A 10 14.24 0.80 -5.56
N GLY A 11 14.36 0.29 -6.78
CA GLY A 11 15.64 -0.05 -7.39
C GLY A 11 16.10 -1.51 -7.20
N ASP A 12 15.48 -2.27 -6.31
CA ASP A 12 15.83 -3.69 -6.10
C ASP A 12 15.44 -4.56 -7.29
N LEU A 13 16.22 -5.63 -7.49
CA LEU A 13 15.95 -6.65 -8.51
C LEU A 13 14.84 -7.60 -8.02
N MET A 14 13.80 -7.73 -8.81
CA MET A 14 12.65 -8.60 -8.53
C MET A 14 12.71 -9.88 -9.35
N ILE A 15 13.05 -11.00 -8.73
CA ILE A 15 13.17 -12.31 -9.36
C ILE A 15 12.04 -13.28 -8.96
N HIS A 16 11.19 -12.85 -8.04
CA HIS A 16 10.04 -13.62 -7.54
C HIS A 16 8.81 -12.73 -7.44
N VAL A 17 7.66 -13.36 -7.57
CA VAL A 17 6.34 -12.74 -7.30
C VAL A 17 5.83 -13.23 -5.95
N PRO A 18 5.69 -12.36 -4.93
CA PRO A 18 5.15 -12.73 -3.64
C PRO A 18 3.62 -12.82 -3.67
N PHE A 19 3.05 -13.81 -2.99
CA PHE A 19 1.64 -13.89 -2.66
C PHE A 19 1.47 -13.88 -1.13
N VAL A 20 0.53 -13.09 -0.63
CA VAL A 20 0.24 -13.00 0.80
C VAL A 20 -0.69 -14.14 1.21
N LEU A 21 -0.19 -15.06 2.04
CA LEU A 21 -1.00 -16.15 2.61
C LEU A 21 -1.73 -15.69 3.87
N ASN A 22 -1.10 -14.82 4.65
CA ASN A 22 -1.68 -14.21 5.84
C ASN A 22 -1.01 -12.87 6.14
N GLY A 23 -1.71 -11.95 6.80
CA GLY A 23 -1.23 -10.60 7.08
C GLY A 23 -1.51 -9.60 5.96
N SER A 24 -0.73 -8.52 5.93
CA SER A 24 -0.87 -7.42 4.96
C SER A 24 0.48 -6.77 4.67
N VAL A 25 0.68 -6.35 3.43
CA VAL A 25 1.89 -5.68 2.94
C VAL A 25 1.53 -4.30 2.41
N ARG A 26 2.21 -3.29 2.88
CA ARG A 26 2.06 -1.90 2.47
C ARG A 26 2.99 -1.61 1.29
N VAL A 27 2.46 -1.12 0.17
CA VAL A 27 3.21 -0.75 -1.03
C VAL A 27 3.17 0.77 -1.21
N PHE A 28 4.33 1.39 -1.35
CA PHE A 28 4.46 2.84 -1.38
C PHE A 28 5.60 3.31 -2.29
N ILE A 29 5.56 4.58 -2.67
CA ILE A 29 6.70 5.29 -3.26
C ILE A 29 7.30 6.24 -2.23
N GLU A 30 8.59 6.47 -2.31
CA GLU A 30 9.31 7.38 -1.44
C GLU A 30 10.08 8.40 -2.29
N ASN A 31 10.05 9.66 -1.86
CA ASN A 31 10.90 10.69 -2.41
C ASN A 31 12.26 10.63 -1.71
N GLU A 32 13.33 10.30 -2.45
CA GLU A 32 14.67 10.06 -1.92
C GLU A 32 15.27 11.29 -1.23
N GLU A 33 14.94 12.51 -1.68
CA GLU A 33 15.48 13.75 -1.10
C GLU A 33 14.83 14.11 0.23
N THR A 34 13.53 13.85 0.37
CA THR A 34 12.75 14.30 1.54
C THR A 34 12.38 13.18 2.49
N GLY A 35 12.55 11.92 2.10
CA GLY A 35 12.07 10.73 2.82
C GLY A 35 10.54 10.70 2.95
N LYS A 36 9.82 11.42 2.09
CA LYS A 36 8.37 11.50 2.11
C LYS A 36 7.77 10.34 1.34
N GLU A 37 6.89 9.62 1.99
CA GLU A 37 6.22 8.46 1.40
C GLU A 37 4.80 8.80 0.91
N VAL A 38 4.36 8.09 -0.12
CA VAL A 38 2.97 8.07 -0.58
C VAL A 38 2.54 6.61 -0.68
N LEU A 39 1.54 6.25 0.12
CA LEU A 39 0.92 4.94 0.05
C LEU A 39 0.20 4.79 -1.30
N LEU A 40 0.47 3.69 -1.99
CA LEU A 40 -0.23 3.34 -3.23
C LEU A 40 -1.41 2.40 -2.94
N TYR A 41 -1.13 1.27 -2.26
CA TYR A 41 -2.14 0.26 -1.89
C TYR A 41 -1.58 -0.69 -0.84
N TYR A 42 -2.49 -1.48 -0.27
CA TYR A 42 -2.14 -2.68 0.50
C TYR A 42 -2.29 -3.93 -0.38
N VAL A 43 -1.48 -4.94 -0.08
CA VAL A 43 -1.61 -6.31 -0.60
C VAL A 43 -2.03 -7.16 0.56
N ASP A 44 -3.25 -7.64 0.54
CA ASP A 44 -3.86 -8.41 1.61
C ASP A 44 -3.87 -9.91 1.28
N LYS A 45 -4.39 -10.72 2.22
CA LYS A 45 -4.46 -12.17 2.07
C LYS A 45 -5.11 -12.59 0.73
N GLY A 46 -4.44 -13.47 0.01
CA GLY A 46 -4.85 -13.98 -1.30
C GLY A 46 -4.42 -13.11 -2.48
N GLU A 47 -3.79 -11.97 -2.22
CA GLU A 47 -3.35 -11.04 -3.25
C GLU A 47 -1.84 -11.11 -3.50
N THR A 48 -1.42 -10.46 -4.59
CA THR A 48 -0.01 -10.26 -4.97
C THR A 48 0.28 -8.80 -5.33
N CYS A 49 1.56 -8.45 -5.33
CA CYS A 49 2.02 -7.12 -5.70
C CYS A 49 2.03 -6.96 -7.23
N LEU A 50 1.32 -5.95 -7.75
CA LEU A 50 1.33 -5.61 -9.17
C LEU A 50 2.75 -5.34 -9.70
N MET A 51 3.60 -4.65 -8.92
CA MET A 51 4.96 -4.31 -9.36
C MET A 51 5.81 -5.55 -9.58
N SER A 52 5.71 -6.57 -8.70
CA SER A 52 6.42 -7.83 -8.87
C SER A 52 5.91 -8.61 -10.09
N MET A 53 4.61 -8.54 -10.35
CA MET A 53 4.02 -9.14 -11.56
C MET A 53 4.53 -8.44 -12.83
N ILE A 54 4.56 -7.11 -12.88
CA ILE A 54 5.14 -6.35 -13.99
C ILE A 54 6.62 -6.70 -14.18
N ALA A 55 7.38 -6.73 -13.11
CA ALA A 55 8.81 -7.03 -13.14
C ALA A 55 9.10 -8.46 -13.61
N SER A 56 8.18 -9.41 -13.44
CA SER A 56 8.33 -10.76 -13.99
C SER A 56 8.30 -10.77 -15.52
N PHE A 57 7.65 -9.79 -16.17
CA PHE A 57 7.56 -9.69 -17.63
C PHE A 57 8.61 -8.77 -18.24
N LYS A 58 8.97 -7.70 -17.53
CA LYS A 58 9.79 -6.61 -18.05
C LYS A 58 10.65 -5.99 -16.96
N ASP A 59 11.77 -5.44 -17.31
CA ASP A 59 12.71 -4.60 -16.54
C ASP A 59 13.26 -5.19 -15.23
N LYS A 60 12.57 -6.08 -14.55
CA LYS A 60 12.96 -6.75 -13.28
C LYS A 60 13.35 -5.83 -12.12
N ILE A 61 13.20 -4.52 -12.25
CA ILE A 61 13.56 -3.53 -11.24
C ILE A 61 12.29 -2.96 -10.60
N SER A 62 12.23 -2.97 -9.28
CA SER A 62 11.14 -2.37 -8.54
C SER A 62 11.12 -0.85 -8.71
N LYS A 63 9.94 -0.28 -8.90
CA LYS A 63 9.67 1.17 -8.88
C LYS A 63 8.94 1.59 -7.59
N VAL A 64 8.77 0.66 -6.66
CA VAL A 64 8.10 0.88 -5.38
C VAL A 64 8.87 0.21 -4.26
N SER A 65 8.59 0.62 -3.03
CA SER A 65 9.00 -0.07 -1.82
C SER A 65 7.81 -0.80 -1.21
N ALA A 66 8.08 -1.91 -0.50
CA ALA A 66 7.06 -2.68 0.20
C ALA A 66 7.56 -3.15 1.56
N THR A 67 6.69 -3.04 2.56
CA THR A 67 6.97 -3.40 3.95
C THR A 67 5.75 -4.10 4.55
N THR A 68 5.96 -5.09 5.40
CA THR A 68 4.87 -5.76 6.12
C THR A 68 4.15 -4.79 7.06
N GLU A 69 2.82 -4.66 6.93
CA GLU A 69 1.98 -3.83 7.80
C GLU A 69 1.59 -4.57 9.09
N SER A 70 1.54 -5.88 9.04
CA SER A 70 1.32 -6.81 10.16
C SER A 70 2.27 -7.98 10.05
N ASP A 71 2.32 -8.85 11.04
CA ASP A 71 2.98 -10.15 10.90
C ASP A 71 2.37 -10.87 9.70
N SER A 72 3.22 -11.30 8.77
CA SER A 72 2.78 -11.78 7.47
C SER A 72 3.48 -13.07 7.05
N GLU A 73 2.73 -13.92 6.37
CA GLU A 73 3.21 -15.14 5.72
C GLU A 73 3.08 -14.97 4.21
N LEU A 74 4.20 -15.20 3.50
CA LEU A 74 4.31 -15.00 2.06
C LEU A 74 4.83 -16.26 1.39
N VAL A 75 4.31 -16.58 0.21
CA VAL A 75 4.89 -17.54 -0.72
C VAL A 75 5.48 -16.79 -1.91
N PHE A 76 6.67 -17.21 -2.35
CA PHE A 76 7.39 -16.59 -3.45
C PHE A 76 7.39 -17.55 -4.65
N ILE A 77 6.90 -17.07 -5.78
CA ILE A 77 6.85 -17.82 -7.05
C ILE A 77 7.91 -17.23 -7.97
N SER A 78 8.79 -18.08 -8.53
CA SER A 78 9.81 -17.60 -9.44
C SER A 78 9.22 -17.05 -10.76
N ASN A 79 9.89 -16.09 -11.38
CA ASN A 79 9.43 -15.50 -12.64
C ASN A 79 9.28 -16.56 -13.74
N GLU A 80 10.14 -17.58 -13.78
CA GLU A 80 10.04 -18.70 -14.72
C GLU A 80 8.71 -19.45 -14.55
N LYS A 81 8.29 -19.66 -13.28
CA LYS A 81 7.03 -20.35 -12.99
C LYS A 81 5.82 -19.51 -13.35
N VAL A 82 5.89 -18.20 -13.16
CA VAL A 82 4.84 -17.26 -13.61
C VAL A 82 4.65 -17.37 -15.14
N HIS A 83 5.76 -17.36 -15.90
CA HIS A 83 5.69 -17.52 -17.36
C HIS A 83 5.15 -18.88 -17.80
N GLU A 84 5.55 -19.95 -17.12
CA GLU A 84 5.02 -21.30 -17.39
C GLU A 84 3.50 -21.32 -17.20
N TRP A 85 2.99 -20.71 -16.11
CA TRP A 85 1.57 -20.68 -15.79
C TRP A 85 0.75 -19.84 -16.77
N GLN A 86 1.30 -18.76 -17.31
CA GLN A 86 0.64 -17.97 -18.34
C GLN A 86 0.30 -18.80 -19.59
N VAL A 87 1.17 -19.74 -19.97
CA VAL A 87 0.98 -20.61 -21.13
C VAL A 87 0.05 -21.77 -20.79
N LYS A 88 0.15 -22.34 -19.59
CA LYS A 88 -0.57 -23.55 -19.20
C LYS A 88 -1.99 -23.32 -18.70
N PHE A 89 -2.25 -22.16 -18.07
CA PHE A 89 -3.50 -21.88 -17.36
C PHE A 89 -4.11 -20.55 -17.83
N PRO A 90 -5.14 -20.58 -18.70
CA PRO A 90 -5.80 -19.36 -19.16
C PRO A 90 -6.37 -18.51 -18.00
N GLU A 91 -6.83 -19.15 -16.92
CA GLU A 91 -7.36 -18.49 -15.72
C GLU A 91 -6.31 -17.63 -15.03
N TRP A 92 -5.02 -17.99 -15.16
CA TRP A 92 -3.91 -17.19 -14.66
C TRP A 92 -3.84 -15.81 -15.35
N ASN A 93 -4.11 -15.75 -16.65
CA ASN A 93 -4.14 -14.50 -17.39
C ASN A 93 -5.31 -13.62 -16.96
N THR A 94 -6.46 -14.22 -16.68
CA THR A 94 -7.62 -13.50 -16.13
C THR A 94 -7.27 -12.89 -14.76
N LEU A 95 -6.67 -13.66 -13.86
CA LEU A 95 -6.20 -13.17 -12.56
C LEU A 95 -5.26 -11.98 -12.70
N ILE A 96 -4.30 -12.04 -13.63
CA ILE A 96 -3.36 -10.95 -13.89
C ILE A 96 -4.09 -9.70 -14.38
N ILE A 97 -5.02 -9.84 -15.32
CA ILE A 97 -5.80 -8.72 -15.85
C ILE A 97 -6.64 -8.09 -14.74
N ASP A 98 -7.34 -8.87 -13.94
CA ASP A 98 -8.13 -8.38 -12.82
C ASP A 98 -7.26 -7.62 -11.80
N LEU A 99 -6.06 -8.13 -11.51
CA LEU A 99 -5.09 -7.43 -10.67
C LEU A 99 -4.70 -6.07 -11.25
N PHE A 100 -4.42 -5.99 -12.55
CA PHE A 100 -4.09 -4.73 -13.22
C PHE A 100 -5.25 -3.72 -13.16
N VAL A 101 -6.47 -4.18 -13.43
CA VAL A 101 -7.67 -3.32 -13.40
C VAL A 101 -7.89 -2.77 -11.99
N ASN A 102 -7.83 -3.63 -10.96
CA ASN A 102 -8.04 -3.21 -9.58
C ASN A 102 -6.96 -2.19 -9.14
N ARG A 103 -5.69 -2.45 -9.41
CA ARG A 103 -4.59 -1.53 -9.06
C ARG A 103 -4.61 -0.23 -9.87
N TYR A 104 -5.08 -0.28 -11.11
CA TYR A 104 -5.33 0.94 -11.89
C TYR A 104 -6.36 1.85 -11.21
N TYR A 105 -7.48 1.30 -10.75
CA TYR A 105 -8.48 2.07 -10.00
C TYR A 105 -7.94 2.58 -8.65
N ASP A 106 -7.16 1.79 -7.93
CA ASP A 106 -6.50 2.24 -6.69
C ASP A 106 -5.60 3.46 -6.95
N LEU A 107 -4.83 3.43 -8.04
CA LEU A 107 -3.96 4.56 -8.44
C LEU A 107 -4.78 5.79 -8.85
N LEU A 108 -5.86 5.63 -9.60
CA LEU A 108 -6.74 6.74 -9.94
C LEU A 108 -7.35 7.38 -8.69
N ASN A 109 -7.82 6.58 -7.75
CA ASN A 109 -8.34 7.05 -6.47
C ASN A 109 -7.27 7.81 -5.66
N THR A 110 -6.04 7.31 -5.64
CA THR A 110 -4.91 7.97 -4.98
C THR A 110 -4.63 9.33 -5.63
N ILE A 111 -4.61 9.41 -6.95
CA ILE A 111 -4.41 10.67 -7.69
C ILE A 111 -5.54 11.65 -7.39
N GLU A 112 -6.79 11.19 -7.41
CA GLU A 112 -7.96 12.03 -7.09
C GLU A 112 -7.86 12.58 -5.66
N GLU A 113 -7.53 11.73 -4.70
CA GLU A 113 -7.37 12.15 -3.31
C GLU A 113 -6.26 13.17 -3.12
N LEU A 114 -5.11 12.97 -3.75
CA LEU A 114 -3.97 13.88 -3.65
C LEU A 114 -4.25 15.22 -4.36
N SER A 115 -4.99 15.21 -5.47
CA SER A 115 -5.21 16.38 -6.32
C SER A 115 -6.38 17.25 -5.84
N PHE A 116 -7.48 16.65 -5.38
CA PHE A 116 -8.75 17.36 -5.20
C PHE A 116 -9.23 17.41 -3.75
N LYS A 117 -8.82 16.48 -2.89
CA LYS A 117 -9.29 16.46 -1.50
C LYS A 117 -8.35 17.23 -0.57
N LYS A 118 -8.93 18.13 0.24
CA LYS A 118 -8.20 18.81 1.31
C LYS A 118 -7.72 17.79 2.34
N ILE A 119 -6.58 18.06 2.98
CA ILE A 119 -5.98 17.16 3.96
C ILE A 119 -6.94 16.79 5.10
N ASP A 120 -7.81 17.71 5.52
CA ASP A 120 -8.81 17.48 6.57
C ASP A 120 -9.78 16.34 6.17
N ALA A 121 -10.26 16.35 4.91
CA ALA A 121 -11.16 15.32 4.39
C ALA A 121 -10.44 13.97 4.21
N ARG A 122 -9.21 14.00 3.70
CA ARG A 122 -8.36 12.81 3.52
C ARG A 122 -8.06 12.14 4.87
N LEU A 123 -7.72 12.94 5.88
CA LEU A 123 -7.47 12.47 7.23
C LEU A 123 -8.73 11.84 7.85
N LYS A 124 -9.90 12.47 7.72
CA LYS A 124 -11.17 11.90 8.21
C LYS A 124 -11.48 10.55 7.56
N ALA A 125 -11.31 10.44 6.25
CA ALA A 125 -11.52 9.18 5.51
C ALA A 125 -10.53 8.08 5.96
N TYR A 126 -9.25 8.44 6.12
CA TYR A 126 -8.20 7.55 6.62
C TYR A 126 -8.53 7.02 8.01
N LEU A 127 -8.92 7.92 8.94
CA LEU A 127 -9.29 7.54 10.30
C LEU A 127 -10.47 6.57 10.31
N LYS A 128 -11.51 6.84 9.51
CA LYS A 128 -12.68 5.97 9.37
C LYS A 128 -12.31 4.57 8.84
N LYS A 129 -11.39 4.50 7.87
CA LYS A 129 -10.95 3.22 7.28
C LYS A 129 -10.12 2.39 8.26
N HIS A 130 -9.36 3.04 9.16
CA HIS A 130 -8.43 2.40 10.09
C HIS A 130 -8.90 2.43 11.56
N SER A 131 -10.15 2.82 11.83
CA SER A 131 -10.77 2.66 13.15
C SER A 131 -11.30 1.24 13.32
N ASN A 132 -11.26 0.75 14.57
CA ASN A 132 -11.94 -0.49 14.96
C ASN A 132 -13.47 -0.28 15.00
N ASN A 133 -14.23 -1.35 15.22
CA ASN A 133 -15.70 -1.31 15.29
C ASN A 133 -16.26 -0.36 16.39
N SER A 134 -15.45 0.08 17.34
CA SER A 134 -15.79 1.07 18.37
C SER A 134 -15.51 2.51 17.97
N GLY A 135 -15.03 2.75 16.73
CA GLY A 135 -14.71 4.11 16.26
C GLY A 135 -13.38 4.66 16.79
N GLU A 136 -12.64 3.89 17.58
CA GLU A 136 -11.31 4.29 18.08
C GLU A 136 -10.25 4.00 17.04
N LEU A 137 -9.32 4.94 16.87
CA LEU A 137 -8.12 4.74 16.05
C LEU A 137 -7.36 3.52 16.54
N ASN A 138 -6.92 2.69 15.61
CA ASN A 138 -5.96 1.64 15.94
C ASN A 138 -4.74 2.28 16.61
N PRO A 139 -4.49 2.03 17.91
CA PRO A 139 -3.43 2.70 18.68
C PRO A 139 -2.02 2.40 18.17
N SER A 140 -1.90 1.52 17.17
CA SER A 140 -0.62 1.13 16.56
C SER A 140 -0.08 2.14 15.52
N LYS A 141 -0.87 3.12 15.07
CA LYS A 141 -0.45 4.10 14.04
C LYS A 141 0.01 5.42 14.69
N THR A 142 1.27 5.76 14.49
CA THR A 142 1.82 7.06 14.93
C THR A 142 1.44 8.18 13.95
N HIS A 143 1.45 9.44 14.40
CA HIS A 143 1.23 10.61 13.52
C HIS A 143 2.20 10.65 12.34
N LYS A 144 3.43 10.13 12.52
CA LYS A 144 4.42 10.02 11.44
C LYS A 144 3.98 9.01 10.37
N GLN A 145 3.47 7.85 10.78
CA GLN A 145 2.95 6.83 9.85
C GLN A 145 1.72 7.34 9.09
N ILE A 146 0.78 8.00 9.79
CA ILE A 146 -0.39 8.63 9.15
C ILE A 146 0.06 9.70 8.13
N ALA A 147 1.06 10.50 8.49
CA ALA A 147 1.60 11.52 7.59
C ALA A 147 2.22 10.91 6.34
N ASN A 148 2.99 9.83 6.49
CA ASN A 148 3.56 9.09 5.38
C ASN A 148 2.47 8.51 4.47
N ASP A 149 1.48 7.84 5.06
CA ASP A 149 0.37 7.24 4.30
C ASP A 149 -0.46 8.29 3.54
N LEU A 150 -0.58 9.51 4.08
CA LEU A 150 -1.29 10.61 3.45
C LEU A 150 -0.39 11.55 2.61
N GLY A 151 0.89 11.23 2.43
CA GLY A 151 1.82 12.06 1.66
C GLY A 151 1.96 13.49 2.17
N THR A 152 1.99 13.69 3.51
CA THR A 152 2.07 15.00 4.16
C THR A 152 3.09 15.01 5.31
N SER A 153 3.19 16.08 6.09
CA SER A 153 4.09 16.14 7.23
C SER A 153 3.38 15.78 8.55
N ARG A 154 4.17 15.28 9.53
CA ARG A 154 3.69 14.97 10.88
C ARG A 154 3.02 16.18 11.55
N GLU A 155 3.58 17.37 11.34
CA GLU A 155 3.07 18.64 11.90
C GLU A 155 1.69 18.96 11.36
N VAL A 156 1.48 18.74 10.03
CA VAL A 156 0.17 18.93 9.39
C VAL A 156 -0.84 17.95 9.97
N ILE A 157 -0.51 16.69 10.13
CA ILE A 157 -1.40 15.68 10.74
C ILE A 157 -1.73 16.06 12.18
N SER A 158 -0.73 16.40 13.02
CA SER A 158 -0.95 16.77 14.43
C SER A 158 -1.86 17.99 14.56
N ARG A 159 -1.69 19.00 13.71
CA ARG A 159 -2.53 20.20 13.69
C ARG A 159 -3.96 19.88 13.21
N THR A 160 -4.09 19.06 12.19
CA THR A 160 -5.39 18.70 11.62
C THR A 160 -6.20 17.82 12.57
N LEU A 161 -5.56 16.89 13.29
CA LEU A 161 -6.21 16.09 14.34
C LEU A 161 -6.78 16.97 15.45
N LYS A 162 -5.98 17.90 15.98
CA LYS A 162 -6.46 18.86 16.99
C LYS A 162 -7.67 19.67 16.53
N LYS A 163 -7.68 20.07 15.25
CA LYS A 163 -8.82 20.80 14.66
C LYS A 163 -10.07 19.91 14.61
N ILE A 164 -9.94 18.65 14.16
CA ILE A 164 -11.04 17.70 14.06
C ILE A 164 -11.62 17.40 15.45
N GLU A 165 -10.79 17.21 16.47
CA GLU A 165 -11.22 17.00 17.86
C GLU A 165 -12.03 18.19 18.39
N VAL A 166 -11.55 19.42 18.18
CA VAL A 166 -12.26 20.65 18.61
C VAL A 166 -13.61 20.78 17.91
N ASP A 167 -13.69 20.45 16.60
CA ASP A 167 -14.93 20.52 15.84
C ASP A 167 -15.95 19.44 16.29
N THR A 168 -15.48 18.31 16.77
CA THR A 168 -16.33 17.19 17.28
C THR A 168 -16.90 17.50 18.67
N TYR A 169 -16.20 18.28 19.50
CA TYR A 169 -16.67 18.70 20.83
C TYR A 169 -17.53 19.98 20.83
N LYS A 170 -17.76 20.59 19.68
CA LYS A 170 -18.60 21.80 19.53
C LYS A 170 -20.05 21.51 19.09
N LEU A 171 -20.43 20.24 19.00
CA LEU A 171 -21.80 19.75 18.76
C LEU A 171 -22.38 19.17 20.05
#